data_46308ef980250a9fddabde9dea858e67
#
_entry.id   46308ef980250a9fddabde9dea858e67
#
_cell.length_a   1.000
_cell.length_b   1.000
_cell.length_c   1.000
_cell.angle_alpha   90.00
_cell.angle_beta   90.00
_cell.angle_gamma   90.00
#
_symmetry.space_group_name_H-M   'P 1'
#
loop_
_entity.id
_entity.type
_entity.pdbx_description
1 polymer ?
#
loop_
_entity_poly.entity_id
_entity_poly.type
_entity_poly.pdbx_seq_one_letter_code
_entity_poly.pdbx_strand_id
1 'polypeptide(L)'
;MNKSAMKAGVSRNTARKYLRQANSSKQEKQPHDWRTRKDPLEAIWSAARGMLETAPELQAKALLEHLGERVPGSINEKVLRTFQRRVRQWRLEHGKDKEVFFSQEVKPGGVLAVDWTDMRDLGVSICGVKLDHLMFHAVLPYSNWQWAVRSRSESLLSVRTGLKGTIGRLGRVPKELLIDNSSTATHRLSGDGKRRGFNEEFLSICSHFGISPRTTNVGRPNENGTCESMHGHFKRRMEQHLLLRGSRDFSNEEAYDRFVIEVLERANGLRGERFAQEVVAMREHLAAELPDYTETMVRVNANSTIRVCKMVYSVPSKLIGSRLRARIYETHIVLLDGLVVLAELPLRGGDRGAVIDFRHVIKWLVRKPGAFAEYRWREAMFPSLVWRAAYDHLCRHHDEGKADVLYLEILQLAADRGLGMVENLVEQLLLAPKPVVNAAEVLALLLTYEDELAAFRERQAMPVSLEDYDQLLGGSQ
;
A
#
# COMPACT_ATOMS: atom_id res chain seq x y z
N MET A 1 -77.33 15.30 15.53
CA MET A 1 -76.07 15.95 15.26
C MET A 1 -75.19 16.26 16.49
N ASN A 2 -75.74 16.88 17.55
CA ASN A 2 -74.97 17.18 18.76
C ASN A 2 -74.38 15.94 19.46
N LYS A 3 -75.16 14.88 19.62
CA LYS A 3 -74.76 13.64 20.29
C LYS A 3 -73.65 12.89 19.48
N SER A 4 -73.72 12.93 18.13
CA SER A 4 -72.74 12.26 17.26
C SER A 4 -71.42 13.03 17.19
N ALA A 5 -71.40 14.36 17.17
CA ALA A 5 -70.23 15.20 17.24
C ALA A 5 -69.52 15.05 18.61
N MET A 6 -70.24 14.97 19.66
CA MET A 6 -69.70 14.72 21.00
C MET A 6 -69.09 13.34 21.16
N LYS A 7 -69.68 12.28 20.58
CA LYS A 7 -69.13 10.93 20.56
C LYS A 7 -67.86 10.84 19.74
N ALA A 8 -67.73 11.66 18.69
CA ALA A 8 -66.55 11.68 17.81
C ALA A 8 -65.46 12.68 18.28
N GLY A 9 -65.62 13.33 19.42
CA GLY A 9 -64.65 14.28 19.98
C GLY A 9 -64.37 15.52 19.09
N VAL A 10 -65.34 15.89 18.21
CA VAL A 10 -65.16 17.00 17.28
C VAL A 10 -66.24 18.07 17.50
N SER A 11 -65.90 19.33 17.16
CA SER A 11 -66.87 20.44 17.27
C SER A 11 -68.03 20.24 16.29
N ARG A 12 -69.23 20.79 16.66
CA ARG A 12 -70.45 20.76 15.85
C ARG A 12 -70.19 21.33 14.39
N ASN A 13 -69.35 22.33 14.31
CA ASN A 13 -69.00 22.94 13.02
C ASN A 13 -68.11 22.03 12.18
N THR A 14 -67.17 21.35 12.82
CA THR A 14 -66.30 20.34 12.19
C THR A 14 -67.12 19.15 11.71
N ALA A 15 -68.05 18.62 12.50
CA ALA A 15 -68.97 17.55 12.10
C ALA A 15 -69.85 17.94 10.91
N ARG A 16 -70.40 19.19 10.87
CA ARG A 16 -71.13 19.70 9.73
C ARG A 16 -70.26 19.82 8.45
N LYS A 17 -69.01 20.24 8.57
CA LYS A 17 -68.07 20.32 7.46
C LYS A 17 -67.82 18.95 6.86
N TYR A 18 -67.60 17.93 7.66
CA TYR A 18 -67.42 16.54 7.19
C TYR A 18 -68.65 15.95 6.57
N LEU A 19 -69.85 16.20 7.12
CA LEU A 19 -71.12 15.77 6.52
C LEU A 19 -71.43 16.46 5.19
N ARG A 20 -71.06 17.74 5.01
CA ARG A 20 -71.15 18.42 3.73
C ARG A 20 -70.17 17.87 2.70
N GLN A 21 -68.93 17.51 3.13
CA GLN A 21 -67.94 16.86 2.29
C GLN A 21 -68.34 15.45 1.89
N ALA A 22 -68.98 14.68 2.76
CA ALA A 22 -69.43 13.32 2.46
C ALA A 22 -70.67 13.29 1.50
N ASN A 23 -71.50 14.35 1.51
CA ASN A 23 -72.65 14.48 0.61
C ASN A 23 -72.37 15.18 -0.73
N SER A 24 -71.21 15.81 -0.88
CA SER A 24 -70.73 16.22 -2.19
C SER A 24 -70.12 14.99 -2.86
N SER A 25 -70.79 14.47 -3.93
CA SER A 25 -70.24 13.47 -4.84
C SER A 25 -68.76 13.74 -5.00
N LYS A 26 -67.93 12.72 -4.91
CA LYS A 26 -66.49 12.79 -5.18
C LYS A 26 -66.27 13.40 -6.57
N GLN A 27 -66.24 14.71 -6.67
CA GLN A 27 -65.53 15.34 -7.78
C GLN A 27 -64.05 15.00 -7.54
N GLU A 28 -63.53 14.15 -8.40
CA GLU A 28 -62.08 13.96 -8.51
C GLU A 28 -61.48 15.36 -8.56
N LYS A 29 -60.76 15.71 -7.49
CA LYS A 29 -60.01 16.95 -7.49
C LYS A 29 -59.06 16.87 -8.67
N GLN A 30 -59.35 17.62 -9.74
CA GLN A 30 -58.37 17.80 -10.79
C GLN A 30 -57.02 18.20 -10.14
N PRO A 31 -55.91 17.58 -10.53
CA PRO A 31 -54.63 17.92 -9.97
C PRO A 31 -54.40 19.42 -10.22
N HIS A 32 -54.29 20.16 -9.11
CA HIS A 32 -54.09 21.61 -9.17
C HIS A 32 -52.70 21.88 -9.76
N ASP A 33 -52.68 22.39 -10.96
CA ASP A 33 -51.42 22.81 -11.62
C ASP A 33 -50.96 24.13 -11.02
N TRP A 34 -49.97 24.00 -10.08
CA TRP A 34 -49.31 25.12 -9.40
C TRP A 34 -48.34 25.89 -10.31
N ARG A 35 -48.15 25.44 -11.59
CA ARG A 35 -47.21 26.02 -12.51
C ARG A 35 -47.79 27.22 -13.21
N THR A 36 -47.66 28.40 -12.61
CA THR A 36 -48.00 29.69 -13.26
C THR A 36 -46.89 30.23 -14.18
N ARG A 37 -45.69 29.63 -14.19
CA ARG A 37 -44.55 30.04 -15.02
C ARG A 37 -44.36 29.05 -16.16
N LYS A 38 -44.01 29.57 -17.37
CA LYS A 38 -43.58 28.73 -18.49
C LYS A 38 -42.46 27.79 -18.09
N ASP A 39 -42.54 26.54 -18.53
CA ASP A 39 -41.52 25.53 -18.23
C ASP A 39 -40.21 25.93 -18.95
N PRO A 40 -39.11 26.23 -18.21
CA PRO A 40 -37.88 26.66 -18.83
C PRO A 40 -37.19 25.55 -19.67
N LEU A 41 -37.66 24.32 -19.55
CA LEU A 41 -37.13 23.16 -20.27
C LEU A 41 -37.99 22.75 -21.51
N GLU A 42 -39.11 23.40 -21.74
CA GLU A 42 -40.07 23.01 -22.79
C GLU A 42 -39.38 22.92 -24.16
N ALA A 43 -38.56 23.91 -24.51
CA ALA A 43 -37.88 23.99 -25.80
C ALA A 43 -36.80 22.90 -26.03
N ILE A 44 -36.20 22.40 -24.96
CA ILE A 44 -35.06 21.47 -25.05
C ILE A 44 -35.41 20.05 -24.61
N TRP A 45 -36.52 19.86 -23.90
CA TRP A 45 -36.85 18.58 -23.29
C TRP A 45 -37.13 17.47 -24.30
N SER A 46 -37.77 17.77 -25.42
CA SER A 46 -38.03 16.78 -26.46
C SER A 46 -36.74 16.24 -27.07
N ALA A 47 -35.78 17.11 -27.37
CA ALA A 47 -34.46 16.71 -27.85
C ALA A 47 -33.67 15.94 -26.79
N ALA A 48 -33.71 16.41 -25.52
CA ALA A 48 -33.08 15.72 -24.39
C ALA A 48 -33.62 14.30 -24.22
N ARG A 49 -34.94 14.12 -24.32
CA ARG A 49 -35.59 12.81 -24.18
C ARG A 49 -35.14 11.87 -25.31
N GLY A 50 -35.11 12.28 -26.55
CA GLY A 50 -34.64 11.46 -27.67
C GLY A 50 -33.17 11.00 -27.49
N MET A 51 -32.31 11.87 -26.94
CA MET A 51 -30.92 11.52 -26.66
C MET A 51 -30.83 10.54 -25.47
N LEU A 52 -31.67 10.70 -24.45
CA LEU A 52 -31.72 9.77 -23.30
C LEU A 52 -32.30 8.41 -23.67
N GLU A 53 -33.22 8.34 -24.66
CA GLU A 53 -33.72 7.07 -25.17
C GLU A 53 -32.64 6.29 -25.92
N THR A 54 -31.73 6.99 -26.60
CA THR A 54 -30.60 6.39 -27.32
C THR A 54 -29.45 6.04 -26.38
N ALA A 55 -29.12 6.92 -25.41
CA ALA A 55 -28.02 6.76 -24.45
C ALA A 55 -28.46 7.19 -23.04
N PRO A 56 -29.12 6.30 -22.29
CA PRO A 56 -29.63 6.59 -20.92
C PRO A 56 -28.59 7.01 -19.91
N GLU A 57 -27.32 6.65 -20.12
CA GLU A 57 -26.17 6.94 -19.29
C GLU A 57 -25.65 8.38 -19.40
N LEU A 58 -26.07 9.15 -20.41
CA LEU A 58 -25.63 10.53 -20.61
C LEU A 58 -25.80 11.38 -19.35
N GLN A 59 -24.72 11.99 -18.88
CA GLN A 59 -24.78 12.87 -17.71
C GLN A 59 -25.66 14.09 -17.99
N ALA A 60 -26.58 14.40 -17.07
CA ALA A 60 -27.52 15.52 -17.25
C ALA A 60 -26.81 16.86 -17.48
N LYS A 61 -25.62 17.08 -16.90
CA LYS A 61 -24.85 18.30 -17.11
C LYS A 61 -24.33 18.38 -18.54
N ALA A 62 -23.67 17.33 -19.03
CA ALA A 62 -23.14 17.27 -20.40
C ALA A 62 -24.27 17.37 -21.46
N LEU A 63 -25.41 16.71 -21.20
CA LEU A 63 -26.57 16.78 -22.04
C LEU A 63 -27.14 18.21 -22.12
N LEU A 64 -27.20 18.92 -20.99
CA LEU A 64 -27.66 20.31 -20.96
C LEU A 64 -26.68 21.25 -21.67
N GLU A 65 -25.41 21.10 -21.52
CA GLU A 65 -24.35 21.86 -22.19
C GLU A 65 -24.47 21.67 -23.71
N HIS A 66 -24.56 20.43 -24.18
CA HIS A 66 -24.72 20.13 -25.60
C HIS A 66 -26.01 20.72 -26.22
N LEU A 67 -27.13 20.69 -25.48
CA LEU A 67 -28.38 21.29 -25.93
C LEU A 67 -28.33 22.83 -25.92
N GLY A 68 -27.54 23.41 -25.04
CA GLY A 68 -27.31 24.85 -24.95
C GLY A 68 -26.56 25.43 -26.13
N GLU A 69 -25.65 24.68 -26.71
CA GLU A 69 -24.93 25.04 -27.91
C GLU A 69 -25.90 25.16 -29.11
N ARG A 70 -26.97 24.35 -29.13
CA ARG A 70 -27.98 24.32 -30.19
C ARG A 70 -29.09 25.37 -30.05
N VAL A 71 -29.35 25.85 -28.82
CA VAL A 71 -30.40 26.85 -28.54
C VAL A 71 -29.79 27.96 -27.68
N PRO A 72 -29.04 28.91 -28.26
CA PRO A 72 -28.40 29.98 -27.57
C PRO A 72 -29.39 30.85 -26.77
N GLY A 73 -29.07 31.15 -25.50
CA GLY A 73 -29.85 32.00 -24.61
C GLY A 73 -30.90 31.27 -23.76
N SER A 74 -31.12 29.99 -23.92
CA SER A 74 -32.13 29.24 -23.15
C SER A 74 -31.52 28.58 -21.86
N ILE A 75 -30.20 28.57 -21.67
CA ILE A 75 -29.53 27.88 -20.60
C ILE A 75 -28.82 28.86 -19.67
N ASN A 76 -29.25 28.78 -18.40
CA ASN A 76 -28.62 29.51 -17.31
C ASN A 76 -28.39 28.49 -16.15
N GLU A 77 -27.41 28.70 -15.30
CA GLU A 77 -27.09 27.81 -14.16
C GLU A 77 -28.29 27.45 -13.29
N LYS A 78 -29.28 28.35 -13.20
CA LYS A 78 -30.52 28.13 -12.45
C LYS A 78 -31.38 27.00 -13.03
N VAL A 79 -31.22 26.71 -14.33
CA VAL A 79 -31.98 25.68 -15.06
C VAL A 79 -31.37 24.28 -14.83
N LEU A 80 -30.07 24.19 -14.54
CA LEU A 80 -29.35 22.92 -14.38
C LEU A 80 -29.99 22.00 -13.32
N ARG A 81 -30.31 22.53 -12.14
CA ARG A 81 -30.95 21.72 -11.07
C ARG A 81 -32.32 21.20 -11.49
N THR A 82 -33.11 22.03 -12.21
CA THR A 82 -34.41 21.61 -12.71
C THR A 82 -34.27 20.53 -13.75
N PHE A 83 -33.29 20.68 -14.67
CA PHE A 83 -32.97 19.70 -15.68
C PHE A 83 -32.50 18.38 -15.10
N GLN A 84 -31.56 18.41 -14.14
CA GLN A 84 -31.07 17.22 -13.43
C GLN A 84 -32.22 16.47 -12.74
N ARG A 85 -33.14 17.18 -12.10
CA ARG A 85 -34.32 16.58 -11.46
C ARG A 85 -35.25 15.91 -12.49
N ARG A 86 -35.43 16.55 -13.65
CA ARG A 86 -36.29 16.01 -14.73
C ARG A 86 -35.63 14.79 -15.40
N VAL A 87 -34.34 14.81 -15.66
CA VAL A 87 -33.58 13.65 -16.14
C VAL A 87 -33.65 12.50 -15.14
N ARG A 88 -33.49 12.79 -13.83
CA ARG A 88 -33.66 11.78 -12.76
C ARG A 88 -35.06 11.17 -12.80
N GLN A 89 -36.12 11.99 -12.91
CA GLN A 89 -37.50 11.50 -12.99
C GLN A 89 -37.69 10.63 -14.24
N TRP A 90 -37.22 11.07 -15.39
CA TRP A 90 -37.29 10.28 -16.63
C TRP A 90 -36.58 8.92 -16.46
N ARG A 91 -35.41 8.88 -15.82
CA ARG A 91 -34.71 7.61 -15.55
C ARG A 91 -35.46 6.69 -14.59
N LEU A 92 -36.25 7.22 -13.68
CA LEU A 92 -37.08 6.41 -12.78
C LEU A 92 -38.27 5.79 -13.54
N GLU A 93 -38.76 6.46 -14.58
CA GLU A 93 -39.93 6.03 -15.34
C GLU A 93 -39.56 5.18 -16.58
N HIS A 94 -38.42 5.48 -17.22
CA HIS A 94 -38.03 4.92 -18.52
C HIS A 94 -36.61 4.37 -18.53
N GLY A 95 -35.84 4.50 -17.46
CA GLY A 95 -34.47 4.02 -17.42
C GLY A 95 -34.39 2.49 -17.41
N LYS A 96 -33.23 1.96 -17.76
CA LYS A 96 -32.98 0.52 -17.69
C LYS A 96 -33.06 0.04 -16.25
N ASP A 97 -33.52 -1.18 -16.06
CA ASP A 97 -33.46 -1.87 -14.77
C ASP A 97 -32.04 -1.87 -14.25
N LYS A 98 -31.89 -1.62 -12.98
CA LYS A 98 -30.62 -1.71 -12.30
C LYS A 98 -30.41 -3.10 -11.76
N GLU A 99 -29.17 -3.55 -11.77
CA GLU A 99 -28.82 -4.81 -11.16
C GLU A 99 -29.25 -4.83 -9.68
N VAL A 100 -29.96 -5.87 -9.31
CA VAL A 100 -30.42 -6.06 -7.92
C VAL A 100 -29.37 -6.86 -7.18
N PHE A 101 -28.79 -6.25 -6.17
CA PHE A 101 -27.89 -6.96 -5.24
C PHE A 101 -28.73 -7.61 -4.13
N PHE A 102 -28.70 -8.92 -4.10
CA PHE A 102 -29.36 -9.69 -3.04
C PHE A 102 -28.47 -9.67 -1.79
N SER A 103 -28.96 -9.06 -0.70
CA SER A 103 -28.27 -9.11 0.58
C SER A 103 -28.17 -10.55 1.07
N GLN A 104 -26.96 -11.01 1.33
CA GLN A 104 -26.72 -12.33 1.90
C GLN A 104 -26.78 -12.25 3.42
N GLU A 105 -27.33 -13.29 4.04
CA GLU A 105 -27.32 -13.41 5.51
C GLU A 105 -25.89 -13.76 5.95
N VAL A 106 -25.23 -12.83 6.62
CA VAL A 106 -23.89 -13.02 7.16
C VAL A 106 -24.01 -13.46 8.62
N LYS A 107 -23.46 -14.64 8.93
CA LYS A 107 -23.43 -15.16 10.31
C LYS A 107 -22.25 -14.59 11.09
N PRO A 108 -22.43 -14.20 12.37
CA PRO A 108 -21.33 -13.71 13.18
C PRO A 108 -20.22 -14.77 13.30
N GLY A 109 -18.97 -14.37 13.16
CA GLY A 109 -17.79 -15.24 13.24
C GLY A 109 -17.69 -16.32 12.15
N GLY A 110 -18.53 -16.22 11.11
CA GLY A 110 -18.58 -17.19 10.02
C GLY A 110 -17.40 -17.07 9.07
N VAL A 111 -17.09 -15.86 8.62
CA VAL A 111 -16.15 -15.60 7.54
C VAL A 111 -15.20 -14.48 7.88
N LEU A 112 -13.91 -14.66 7.60
CA LEU A 112 -12.91 -13.61 7.46
C LEU A 112 -12.62 -13.46 5.96
N ALA A 113 -13.01 -12.36 5.36
CA ALA A 113 -12.68 -12.05 3.99
C ALA A 113 -11.34 -11.29 3.93
N VAL A 114 -10.44 -11.74 3.07
CA VAL A 114 -9.11 -11.13 2.90
C VAL A 114 -8.82 -10.85 1.44
N ASP A 115 -8.15 -9.74 1.21
CA ASP A 115 -7.71 -9.33 -0.11
C ASP A 115 -6.59 -8.28 0.02
N TRP A 116 -5.89 -7.96 -1.08
CA TRP A 116 -4.89 -6.90 -1.09
C TRP A 116 -5.46 -5.60 -1.67
N THR A 117 -5.08 -4.50 -1.07
CA THR A 117 -5.41 -3.18 -1.57
C THR A 117 -4.17 -2.35 -1.82
N ASP A 118 -4.08 -1.74 -2.99
CA ASP A 118 -2.96 -0.91 -3.42
C ASP A 118 -3.02 0.47 -2.73
N MET A 119 -1.92 0.88 -2.08
CA MET A 119 -1.82 2.15 -1.37
C MET A 119 -0.91 3.18 -2.04
N ARG A 120 -0.39 2.91 -3.24
CA ARG A 120 0.53 3.80 -3.98
C ARG A 120 -0.06 5.19 -4.21
N ASP A 121 -1.37 5.27 -4.44
CA ASP A 121 -2.09 6.53 -4.68
C ASP A 121 -2.11 7.46 -3.45
N LEU A 122 -1.88 6.94 -2.24
CA LEU A 122 -1.81 7.77 -1.04
C LEU A 122 -0.53 8.62 -0.96
N GLY A 123 0.48 8.34 -1.78
CA GLY A 123 1.71 9.13 -1.85
C GLY A 123 2.49 9.19 -0.55
N VAL A 124 2.49 8.09 0.23
CA VAL A 124 3.25 7.99 1.48
C VAL A 124 4.74 7.90 1.18
N SER A 125 5.56 8.54 2.02
CA SER A 125 7.02 8.46 1.96
C SER A 125 7.64 8.16 3.33
N ILE A 126 8.85 7.61 3.30
CA ILE A 126 9.70 7.38 4.47
C ILE A 126 10.99 8.14 4.29
N CYS A 127 11.26 9.13 5.16
CA CYS A 127 12.42 10.02 5.04
C CYS A 127 12.54 10.61 3.61
N GLY A 128 11.44 11.05 3.01
CA GLY A 128 11.37 11.63 1.68
C GLY A 128 11.39 10.62 0.52
N VAL A 129 11.59 9.32 0.79
CA VAL A 129 11.57 8.26 -0.24
C VAL A 129 10.17 7.67 -0.35
N LYS A 130 9.60 7.68 -1.56
CA LYS A 130 8.26 7.14 -1.82
C LYS A 130 8.16 5.67 -1.41
N LEU A 131 7.10 5.33 -0.65
CA LEU A 131 6.80 3.97 -0.21
C LEU A 131 5.68 3.38 -1.09
N ASP A 132 6.06 2.60 -2.10
CA ASP A 132 5.11 1.83 -2.90
C ASP A 132 4.80 0.50 -2.19
N HIS A 133 3.54 0.33 -1.76
CA HIS A 133 3.15 -0.84 -0.97
C HIS A 133 1.68 -1.22 -1.18
N LEU A 134 1.40 -2.47 -0.81
CA LEU A 134 0.06 -3.03 -0.67
C LEU A 134 -0.29 -3.12 0.82
N MET A 135 -1.57 -3.28 1.11
CA MET A 135 -2.05 -3.74 2.41
C MET A 135 -2.79 -5.06 2.24
N PHE A 136 -2.37 -6.10 2.96
CA PHE A 136 -3.21 -7.24 3.22
C PHE A 136 -4.35 -6.76 4.12
N HIS A 137 -5.56 -6.75 3.60
CA HIS A 137 -6.73 -6.21 4.29
C HIS A 137 -7.72 -7.33 4.61
N ALA A 138 -8.02 -7.47 5.89
CA ALA A 138 -8.92 -8.47 6.43
C ALA A 138 -10.18 -7.81 6.98
N VAL A 139 -11.34 -8.36 6.67
CA VAL A 139 -12.66 -7.84 7.04
C VAL A 139 -13.53 -8.96 7.59
N LEU A 140 -14.22 -8.71 8.70
CA LEU A 140 -15.31 -9.53 9.18
C LEU A 140 -16.64 -8.99 8.62
N PRO A 141 -17.30 -9.65 7.67
CA PRO A 141 -18.44 -9.06 6.96
C PRO A 141 -19.68 -8.80 7.83
N TYR A 142 -19.82 -9.45 9.00
CA TYR A 142 -20.95 -9.23 9.90
C TYR A 142 -20.84 -7.90 10.64
N SER A 143 -19.70 -7.62 11.28
CA SER A 143 -19.48 -6.38 12.03
C SER A 143 -18.87 -5.27 11.19
N ASN A 144 -18.31 -5.59 10.02
CA ASN A 144 -17.38 -4.74 9.27
C ASN A 144 -16.12 -4.36 10.07
N TRP A 145 -15.76 -5.14 11.10
CA TRP A 145 -14.47 -5.01 11.74
C TRP A 145 -13.38 -5.30 10.69
N GLN A 146 -12.30 -4.53 10.73
CA GLN A 146 -11.25 -4.65 9.73
C GLN A 146 -9.86 -4.54 10.35
N TRP A 147 -8.91 -5.19 9.72
CA TRP A 147 -7.50 -5.08 10.05
C TRP A 147 -6.67 -5.05 8.77
N ALA A 148 -5.54 -4.38 8.81
CA ALA A 148 -4.64 -4.36 7.66
C ALA A 148 -3.19 -4.47 8.12
N VAL A 149 -2.41 -5.20 7.34
CA VAL A 149 -0.98 -5.40 7.54
C VAL A 149 -0.27 -5.02 6.24
N ARG A 150 0.76 -4.19 6.34
CA ARG A 150 1.54 -3.76 5.18
C ARG A 150 2.19 -4.96 4.50
N SER A 151 2.15 -4.96 3.19
CA SER A 151 2.69 -6.02 2.34
C SER A 151 3.42 -5.44 1.14
N ARG A 152 4.46 -6.11 0.68
CA ARG A 152 5.19 -5.74 -0.53
C ARG A 152 4.64 -6.38 -1.79
N SER A 153 3.95 -7.50 -1.65
CA SER A 153 3.42 -8.29 -2.76
C SER A 153 2.28 -9.21 -2.32
N GLU A 154 1.52 -9.68 -3.27
CA GLU A 154 0.50 -10.72 -3.08
C GLU A 154 1.18 -12.10 -3.03
N SER A 155 1.84 -12.43 -1.93
CA SER A 155 2.60 -13.67 -1.75
C SER A 155 2.04 -14.52 -0.60
N LEU A 156 2.43 -15.80 -0.54
CA LEU A 156 2.09 -16.67 0.59
C LEU A 156 2.69 -16.16 1.92
N LEU A 157 3.87 -15.54 1.85
CA LEU A 157 4.46 -14.89 3.02
C LEU A 157 3.58 -13.73 3.50
N SER A 158 3.04 -12.94 2.58
CA SER A 158 2.09 -11.87 2.87
C SER A 158 0.80 -12.39 3.51
N VAL A 159 0.25 -13.50 3.01
CA VAL A 159 -0.90 -14.18 3.65
C VAL A 159 -0.55 -14.62 5.07
N ARG A 160 0.62 -15.22 5.27
CA ARG A 160 1.12 -15.67 6.58
C ARG A 160 1.22 -14.52 7.57
N THR A 161 1.92 -13.45 7.19
CA THR A 161 2.13 -12.25 8.02
C THR A 161 0.80 -11.53 8.28
N GLY A 162 -0.02 -11.40 7.24
CA GLY A 162 -1.33 -10.77 7.33
C GLY A 162 -2.30 -11.51 8.24
N LEU A 163 -2.38 -12.84 8.14
CA LEU A 163 -3.21 -13.66 9.03
C LEU A 163 -2.68 -13.65 10.47
N LYS A 164 -1.36 -13.75 10.66
CA LYS A 164 -0.74 -13.64 11.99
C LYS A 164 -1.11 -12.32 12.66
N GLY A 165 -0.93 -11.19 11.97
CA GLY A 165 -1.28 -9.87 12.48
C GLY A 165 -2.77 -9.72 12.75
N THR A 166 -3.62 -10.22 11.84
CA THR A 166 -5.08 -10.14 11.97
C THR A 166 -5.62 -10.99 13.11
N ILE A 167 -5.26 -12.28 13.15
CA ILE A 167 -5.75 -13.23 14.17
C ILE A 167 -5.15 -12.88 15.53
N GLY A 168 -3.87 -12.48 15.58
CA GLY A 168 -3.23 -12.02 16.81
C GLY A 168 -3.94 -10.79 17.39
N ARG A 169 -4.33 -9.82 16.57
CA ARG A 169 -5.10 -8.64 17.02
C ARG A 169 -6.53 -8.98 17.41
N LEU A 170 -7.16 -9.91 16.69
CA LEU A 170 -8.52 -10.35 16.96
C LEU A 170 -8.61 -11.20 18.24
N GLY A 171 -7.57 -11.98 18.55
CA GLY A 171 -7.52 -12.96 19.65
C GLY A 171 -8.50 -14.13 19.44
N ARG A 172 -9.13 -14.21 18.29
CA ARG A 172 -10.19 -15.17 17.93
C ARG A 172 -9.99 -15.68 16.50
N VAL A 173 -10.55 -16.84 16.20
CA VAL A 173 -10.46 -17.47 14.88
C VAL A 173 -11.84 -17.66 14.27
N PRO A 174 -12.15 -17.01 13.14
CA PRO A 174 -13.37 -17.26 12.36
C PRO A 174 -13.40 -18.67 11.78
N LYS A 175 -14.58 -19.13 11.32
CA LYS A 175 -14.74 -20.49 10.79
C LYS A 175 -14.05 -20.64 9.42
N GLU A 176 -14.26 -19.68 8.52
CA GLU A 176 -13.81 -19.72 7.15
C GLU A 176 -12.94 -18.51 6.81
N LEU A 177 -11.91 -18.72 6.00
CA LEU A 177 -11.09 -17.71 5.36
C LEU A 177 -11.51 -17.60 3.90
N LEU A 178 -12.13 -16.50 3.52
CA LEU A 178 -12.47 -16.19 2.14
C LEU A 178 -11.34 -15.38 1.51
N ILE A 179 -10.74 -15.93 0.47
CA ILE A 179 -9.70 -15.27 -0.32
C ILE A 179 -10.06 -15.36 -1.81
N ASP A 180 -9.60 -14.38 -2.62
CA ASP A 180 -9.82 -14.46 -4.05
C ASP A 180 -9.04 -15.61 -4.71
N ASN A 181 -9.51 -16.02 -5.91
CA ASN A 181 -8.90 -17.07 -6.73
C ASN A 181 -7.54 -16.68 -7.32
N SER A 182 -6.68 -16.04 -6.55
CA SER A 182 -5.32 -15.67 -6.96
C SER A 182 -4.41 -16.89 -7.06
N SER A 183 -3.32 -16.78 -7.82
CA SER A 183 -2.27 -17.82 -7.90
C SER A 183 -1.55 -18.06 -6.57
N THR A 184 -1.70 -17.17 -5.63
CA THR A 184 -1.14 -17.25 -4.28
C THR A 184 -1.82 -18.33 -3.44
N ALA A 185 -3.15 -18.38 -3.47
CA ALA A 185 -3.92 -19.36 -2.70
C ALA A 185 -4.19 -20.64 -3.49
N THR A 186 -4.27 -20.57 -4.82
CA THR A 186 -4.72 -21.68 -5.67
C THR A 186 -3.79 -21.96 -6.83
N HIS A 187 -3.74 -23.23 -7.28
CA HIS A 187 -3.08 -23.65 -8.52
C HIS A 187 -4.08 -24.36 -9.43
N ARG A 188 -3.79 -24.36 -10.74
CA ARG A 188 -4.61 -25.11 -11.71
C ARG A 188 -4.31 -26.61 -11.58
N LEU A 189 -5.35 -27.42 -11.45
CA LEU A 189 -5.22 -28.88 -11.47
C LEU A 189 -4.99 -29.35 -12.90
N SER A 190 -4.04 -30.29 -13.08
CA SER A 190 -3.73 -30.88 -14.37
C SER A 190 -4.94 -31.69 -14.88
N GLY A 191 -5.38 -31.42 -16.12
CA GLY A 191 -6.44 -32.17 -16.81
C GLY A 191 -7.80 -31.50 -16.94
N ASP A 192 -8.16 -30.57 -16.08
CA ASP A 192 -9.40 -29.80 -16.21
C ASP A 192 -9.09 -28.31 -15.94
N GLY A 193 -8.92 -27.53 -17.01
CA GLY A 193 -8.49 -26.11 -16.93
C GLY A 193 -9.40 -25.20 -16.11
N LYS A 194 -10.52 -25.70 -15.59
CA LYS A 194 -11.49 -24.95 -14.76
C LYS A 194 -11.37 -25.27 -13.28
N ARG A 195 -10.77 -26.40 -12.88
CA ARG A 195 -10.62 -26.77 -11.48
C ARG A 195 -9.31 -26.23 -10.92
N ARG A 196 -9.39 -25.54 -9.79
CA ARG A 196 -8.24 -25.08 -9.00
C ARG A 196 -8.19 -25.83 -7.68
N GLY A 197 -6.97 -26.20 -7.25
CA GLY A 197 -6.71 -26.73 -5.92
C GLY A 197 -6.01 -25.68 -5.07
N PHE A 198 -6.13 -25.78 -3.77
CA PHE A 198 -5.37 -24.94 -2.86
C PHE A 198 -3.89 -25.32 -2.86
N ASN A 199 -3.01 -24.34 -2.70
CA ASN A 199 -1.59 -24.55 -2.48
C ASN A 199 -1.38 -25.23 -1.12
N GLU A 200 -0.48 -26.24 -1.05
CA GLU A 200 -0.20 -26.99 0.18
C GLU A 200 0.31 -26.09 1.32
N GLU A 201 1.17 -25.11 1.00
CA GLU A 201 1.65 -24.14 1.99
C GLU A 201 0.52 -23.26 2.52
N PHE A 202 -0.40 -22.83 1.65
CA PHE A 202 -1.61 -22.10 2.05
C PHE A 202 -2.50 -22.95 2.97
N LEU A 203 -2.71 -24.23 2.64
CA LEU A 203 -3.44 -25.15 3.49
C LEU A 203 -2.76 -25.34 4.86
N SER A 204 -1.43 -25.41 4.88
CA SER A 204 -0.66 -25.49 6.12
C SER A 204 -0.88 -24.27 7.01
N ILE A 205 -0.88 -23.06 6.43
CA ILE A 205 -1.17 -21.80 7.16
C ILE A 205 -2.60 -21.84 7.73
N CYS A 206 -3.59 -22.21 6.91
CA CYS A 206 -4.99 -22.31 7.36
C CYS A 206 -5.16 -23.37 8.46
N SER A 207 -4.51 -24.52 8.33
CA SER A 207 -4.51 -25.59 9.33
C SER A 207 -3.90 -25.16 10.65
N HIS A 208 -2.79 -24.39 10.62
CA HIS A 208 -2.16 -23.84 11.81
C HIS A 208 -3.12 -23.01 12.66
N PHE A 209 -3.90 -22.12 12.02
CA PHE A 209 -4.92 -21.33 12.71
C PHE A 209 -6.22 -22.12 12.93
N GLY A 210 -6.37 -23.28 12.30
CA GLY A 210 -7.60 -24.07 12.31
C GLY A 210 -8.77 -23.36 11.60
N ILE A 211 -8.50 -22.55 10.59
CA ILE A 211 -9.49 -21.85 9.75
C ILE A 211 -9.68 -22.60 8.43
N SER A 212 -10.93 -22.77 7.99
CA SER A 212 -11.21 -23.48 6.74
C SER A 212 -11.06 -22.55 5.53
N PRO A 213 -10.22 -22.85 4.54
CA PRO A 213 -10.07 -22.00 3.37
C PRO A 213 -11.27 -22.11 2.42
N ARG A 214 -11.70 -20.99 1.89
CA ARG A 214 -12.71 -20.87 0.84
C ARG A 214 -12.27 -19.83 -0.18
N THR A 215 -12.46 -20.12 -1.46
CA THR A 215 -12.25 -19.13 -2.53
C THR A 215 -13.58 -18.58 -3.01
N THR A 216 -13.55 -17.40 -3.62
CA THR A 216 -14.67 -16.84 -4.36
C THR A 216 -15.01 -17.76 -5.55
N ASN A 217 -16.30 -17.96 -5.81
CA ASN A 217 -16.72 -18.76 -6.96
C ASN A 217 -16.40 -18.03 -8.28
N VAL A 218 -15.86 -18.74 -9.25
CA VAL A 218 -15.56 -18.18 -10.58
C VAL A 218 -16.84 -17.65 -11.21
N GLY A 219 -16.84 -16.34 -11.57
CA GLY A 219 -17.99 -15.68 -12.19
C GLY A 219 -19.04 -15.14 -11.20
N ARG A 220 -18.75 -15.11 -9.91
CA ARG A 220 -19.59 -14.47 -8.88
C ARG A 220 -18.86 -13.33 -8.16
N PRO A 221 -18.68 -12.17 -8.80
CA PRO A 221 -17.97 -11.03 -8.22
C PRO A 221 -18.62 -10.53 -6.92
N ASN A 222 -19.92 -10.79 -6.72
CA ASN A 222 -20.67 -10.32 -5.56
C ASN A 222 -20.26 -10.99 -4.22
N GLU A 223 -19.52 -12.11 -4.25
CA GLU A 223 -19.10 -12.81 -3.02
C GLU A 223 -18.02 -12.04 -2.26
N ASN A 224 -17.24 -11.18 -2.94
CA ASN A 224 -16.21 -10.32 -2.33
C ASN A 224 -16.63 -8.84 -2.20
N GLY A 225 -17.86 -8.49 -2.58
CA GLY A 225 -18.34 -7.11 -2.63
C GLY A 225 -18.24 -6.35 -1.29
N THR A 226 -18.33 -7.06 -0.16
CA THR A 226 -18.10 -6.43 1.17
C THR A 226 -16.64 -6.03 1.34
N CYS A 227 -15.68 -6.88 0.93
CA CYS A 227 -14.27 -6.59 1.02
C CYS A 227 -13.88 -5.42 0.10
N GLU A 228 -14.32 -5.45 -1.16
CA GLU A 228 -14.08 -4.38 -2.14
C GLU A 228 -14.66 -3.02 -1.67
N SER A 229 -15.89 -3.01 -1.16
CA SER A 229 -16.49 -1.81 -0.58
C SER A 229 -15.66 -1.29 0.60
N MET A 230 -15.19 -2.18 1.47
CA MET A 230 -14.39 -1.84 2.64
C MET A 230 -12.99 -1.34 2.25
N HIS A 231 -12.39 -1.80 1.14
CA HIS A 231 -11.17 -1.22 0.57
C HIS A 231 -11.34 0.27 0.26
N GLY A 232 -12.41 0.64 -0.44
CA GLY A 232 -12.72 2.03 -0.76
C GLY A 232 -12.94 2.90 0.50
N HIS A 233 -13.58 2.34 1.53
CA HIS A 233 -13.75 3.02 2.82
C HIS A 233 -12.44 3.17 3.57
N PHE A 234 -11.59 2.15 3.57
CA PHE A 234 -10.28 2.18 4.22
C PHE A 234 -9.36 3.21 3.57
N LYS A 235 -9.21 3.17 2.24
CA LYS A 235 -8.39 4.14 1.49
C LYS A 235 -8.82 5.59 1.75
N ARG A 236 -10.12 5.88 1.65
CA ARG A 236 -10.65 7.23 1.93
C ARG A 236 -10.37 7.66 3.36
N ARG A 237 -10.50 6.76 4.33
CA ARG A 237 -10.20 7.06 5.73
C ARG A 237 -8.73 7.35 5.93
N MET A 238 -7.84 6.53 5.36
CA MET A 238 -6.39 6.78 5.38
C MET A 238 -6.05 8.14 4.79
N GLU A 239 -6.60 8.48 3.63
CA GLU A 239 -6.41 9.79 2.98
C GLU A 239 -6.82 10.94 3.90
N GLN A 240 -8.00 10.87 4.51
CA GLN A 240 -8.48 11.91 5.44
C GLN A 240 -7.58 12.05 6.66
N HIS A 241 -7.11 10.95 7.24
CA HIS A 241 -6.20 11.01 8.38
C HIS A 241 -4.79 11.51 8.01
N LEU A 242 -4.29 11.24 6.79
CA LEU A 242 -3.06 11.83 6.27
C LEU A 242 -3.20 13.34 6.07
N LEU A 243 -4.35 13.82 5.56
CA LEU A 243 -4.65 15.25 5.45
C LEU A 243 -4.70 15.92 6.83
N LEU A 244 -5.36 15.30 7.82
CA LEU A 244 -5.40 15.81 9.20
C LEU A 244 -4.02 15.85 9.86
N ARG A 245 -3.16 14.88 9.54
CA ARG A 245 -1.76 14.86 10.02
C ARG A 245 -0.93 15.98 9.39
N GLY A 246 -1.29 16.48 8.22
CA GLY A 246 -0.58 17.55 7.49
C GLY A 246 0.70 17.10 6.79
N SER A 247 1.06 15.82 6.87
CA SER A 247 2.25 15.26 6.20
C SER A 247 2.02 13.80 5.81
N ARG A 248 2.56 13.40 4.66
CA ARG A 248 2.57 12.02 4.15
C ARG A 248 3.92 11.34 4.37
N ASP A 249 4.91 12.08 4.91
CA ASP A 249 6.24 11.57 5.23
C ASP A 249 6.32 11.07 6.66
N PHE A 250 6.98 9.92 6.85
CA PHE A 250 7.20 9.28 8.14
C PHE A 250 8.68 9.07 8.38
N SER A 251 9.10 9.05 9.65
CA SER A 251 10.50 8.87 10.04
C SER A 251 11.02 7.45 9.78
N ASN A 252 10.15 6.45 9.79
CA ASN A 252 10.44 5.05 9.51
C ASN A 252 9.15 4.29 9.19
N GLU A 253 9.30 3.03 8.74
CA GLU A 253 8.18 2.15 8.38
C GLU A 253 7.29 1.84 9.60
N GLU A 254 7.87 1.69 10.80
CA GLU A 254 7.13 1.42 12.04
C GLU A 254 6.25 2.59 12.47
N ALA A 255 6.68 3.83 12.19
CA ALA A 255 5.85 5.01 12.46
C ALA A 255 4.63 5.06 11.54
N TYR A 256 4.80 4.64 10.29
CA TYR A 256 3.67 4.49 9.36
C TYR A 256 2.74 3.35 9.78
N ASP A 257 3.28 2.18 10.15
CA ASP A 257 2.47 1.05 10.59
C ASP A 257 1.66 1.39 11.85
N ARG A 258 2.22 2.12 12.82
CA ARG A 258 1.48 2.63 13.98
C ARG A 258 0.33 3.57 13.57
N PHE A 259 0.58 4.46 12.62
CA PHE A 259 -0.46 5.35 12.10
C PHE A 259 -1.61 4.56 11.46
N VAL A 260 -1.31 3.52 10.66
CA VAL A 260 -2.33 2.63 10.09
C VAL A 260 -3.17 1.96 11.19
N ILE A 261 -2.50 1.45 12.24
CA ILE A 261 -3.16 0.82 13.39
C ILE A 261 -4.11 1.81 14.07
N GLU A 262 -3.68 3.04 14.35
CA GLU A 262 -4.53 4.06 14.97
C GLU A 262 -5.79 4.36 14.13
N VAL A 263 -5.63 4.46 12.80
CA VAL A 263 -6.76 4.70 11.89
C VAL A 263 -7.75 3.55 11.90
N LEU A 264 -7.25 2.31 11.94
CA LEU A 264 -8.08 1.10 12.01
C LEU A 264 -8.79 0.97 13.36
N GLU A 265 -8.10 1.23 14.46
CA GLU A 265 -8.70 1.18 15.80
C GLU A 265 -9.83 2.19 15.97
N ARG A 266 -9.65 3.42 15.50
CA ARG A 266 -10.72 4.43 15.46
C ARG A 266 -11.91 3.99 14.59
N ALA A 267 -11.64 3.30 13.47
CA ALA A 267 -12.69 2.77 12.63
C ALA A 267 -13.46 1.63 13.29
N ASN A 268 -12.75 0.74 13.97
CA ASN A 268 -13.32 -0.43 14.66
C ASN A 268 -14.09 -0.04 15.93
N GLY A 269 -13.65 1.00 16.63
CA GLY A 269 -14.35 1.54 17.80
C GLY A 269 -15.82 1.93 17.52
N LEU A 270 -16.15 2.33 16.29
CA LEU A 270 -17.52 2.64 15.87
C LEU A 270 -18.43 1.39 15.69
N ARG A 271 -17.87 0.19 15.79
CA ARG A 271 -18.54 -1.10 15.47
C ARG A 271 -18.67 -2.02 16.68
N GLY A 272 -18.41 -1.51 17.89
CA GLY A 272 -18.20 -2.28 19.11
C GLY A 272 -19.31 -3.27 19.43
N GLU A 273 -20.60 -2.90 19.28
CA GLU A 273 -21.73 -3.77 19.60
C GLU A 273 -21.80 -5.02 18.70
N ARG A 274 -21.76 -4.84 17.39
CA ARG A 274 -21.78 -5.96 16.42
C ARG A 274 -20.50 -6.79 16.52
N PHE A 275 -19.39 -6.15 16.74
CA PHE A 275 -18.11 -6.84 16.92
C PHE A 275 -18.10 -7.72 18.18
N ALA A 276 -18.67 -7.25 19.29
CA ALA A 276 -18.82 -8.06 20.51
C ALA A 276 -19.63 -9.33 20.27
N GLN A 277 -20.74 -9.24 19.53
CA GLN A 277 -21.54 -10.41 19.13
C GLN A 277 -20.72 -11.38 18.27
N GLU A 278 -19.91 -10.86 17.38
CA GLU A 278 -19.09 -11.67 16.46
C GLU A 278 -17.96 -12.39 17.20
N VAL A 279 -17.30 -11.72 18.13
CA VAL A 279 -16.22 -12.28 18.97
C VAL A 279 -16.69 -13.51 19.75
N VAL A 280 -17.90 -13.46 20.33
CA VAL A 280 -18.47 -14.58 21.08
C VAL A 280 -18.72 -15.82 20.20
N ALA A 281 -19.01 -15.62 18.91
CA ALA A 281 -19.28 -16.72 17.98
C ALA A 281 -17.99 -17.37 17.42
N MET A 282 -16.81 -16.78 17.65
CA MET A 282 -15.53 -17.27 17.20
C MET A 282 -14.81 -18.10 18.26
N ARG A 283 -13.94 -19.01 17.81
CA ARG A 283 -13.07 -19.80 18.70
C ARG A 283 -11.94 -18.95 19.24
N GLU A 284 -11.40 -19.32 20.40
CA GLU A 284 -10.17 -18.73 20.92
C GLU A 284 -8.96 -19.10 20.06
N HIS A 285 -8.04 -18.15 19.92
CA HIS A 285 -6.77 -18.41 19.28
C HIS A 285 -5.79 -18.99 20.30
N LEU A 286 -5.51 -20.29 20.17
CA LEU A 286 -4.63 -21.04 21.08
C LEU A 286 -3.35 -21.55 20.38
N ALA A 287 -3.20 -21.27 19.08
CA ALA A 287 -2.05 -21.77 18.33
C ALA A 287 -0.75 -21.05 18.74
N ALA A 288 0.35 -21.78 18.68
CA ALA A 288 1.69 -21.20 18.81
C ALA A 288 1.92 -20.13 17.72
N GLU A 289 2.88 -19.24 17.94
CA GLU A 289 3.21 -18.23 16.93
C GLU A 289 3.68 -18.88 15.62
N LEU A 290 3.10 -18.43 14.52
CA LEU A 290 3.55 -18.81 13.19
C LEU A 290 4.82 -18.02 12.84
N PRO A 291 5.90 -18.67 12.35
CA PRO A 291 7.10 -17.94 11.93
C PRO A 291 6.82 -16.89 10.87
N ASP A 292 7.51 -15.74 10.92
CA ASP A 292 7.36 -14.62 10.00
C ASP A 292 8.14 -14.81 8.69
N TYR A 293 8.62 -16.02 8.42
CA TYR A 293 9.43 -16.34 7.26
C TYR A 293 8.99 -17.63 6.58
N THR A 294 9.31 -17.76 5.32
CA THR A 294 9.36 -19.04 4.61
C THR A 294 10.81 -19.51 4.55
N GLU A 295 11.05 -20.82 4.53
CA GLU A 295 12.38 -21.39 4.55
C GLU A 295 12.64 -22.23 3.28
N THR A 296 13.80 -22.05 2.66
CA THR A 296 14.23 -22.82 1.50
C THR A 296 15.73 -23.11 1.54
N MET A 297 16.14 -24.21 0.89
CA MET A 297 17.56 -24.53 0.73
C MET A 297 18.11 -23.88 -0.54
N VAL A 298 19.21 -23.16 -0.42
CA VAL A 298 19.91 -22.53 -1.52
C VAL A 298 21.34 -23.04 -1.63
N ARG A 299 21.87 -23.11 -2.85
CA ARG A 299 23.28 -23.42 -3.10
C ARG A 299 24.00 -22.15 -3.57
N VAL A 300 25.15 -21.87 -2.99
CA VAL A 300 26.00 -20.76 -3.40
C VAL A 300 26.83 -21.20 -4.62
N ASN A 301 26.65 -20.48 -5.72
CA ASN A 301 27.34 -20.73 -6.99
C ASN A 301 28.78 -20.22 -6.98
N ALA A 302 29.59 -20.67 -7.94
CA ALA A 302 30.97 -20.22 -8.13
C ALA A 302 31.10 -18.69 -8.36
N ASN A 303 30.03 -18.03 -8.81
CA ASN A 303 29.95 -16.57 -8.99
C ASN A 303 29.66 -15.82 -7.67
N SER A 304 29.74 -16.48 -6.51
CA SER A 304 29.38 -15.89 -5.21
C SER A 304 27.93 -15.41 -5.15
N THR A 305 27.00 -16.17 -5.74
CA THR A 305 25.59 -15.82 -5.83
C THR A 305 24.68 -16.97 -5.43
N ILE A 306 23.51 -16.59 -4.94
CA ILE A 306 22.36 -17.49 -4.72
C ILE A 306 21.17 -16.99 -5.53
N ARG A 307 20.16 -17.86 -5.72
CA ARG A 307 18.88 -17.48 -6.33
C ARG A 307 17.77 -17.70 -5.32
N VAL A 308 17.03 -16.63 -5.02
CA VAL A 308 15.86 -16.63 -4.13
C VAL A 308 14.74 -15.83 -4.81
N CYS A 309 13.53 -16.35 -4.82
CA CYS A 309 12.34 -15.67 -5.38
C CYS A 309 12.56 -15.10 -6.81
N LYS A 310 13.19 -15.91 -7.71
CA LYS A 310 13.56 -15.54 -9.09
C LYS A 310 14.66 -14.45 -9.21
N MET A 311 15.11 -13.86 -8.11
CA MET A 311 16.17 -12.86 -8.04
C MET A 311 17.51 -13.51 -7.73
N VAL A 312 18.59 -12.88 -8.19
CA VAL A 312 19.99 -13.28 -7.89
C VAL A 312 20.53 -12.35 -6.83
N TYR A 313 21.12 -12.90 -5.78
CA TYR A 313 21.76 -12.14 -4.70
C TYR A 313 23.23 -12.51 -4.60
N SER A 314 24.12 -11.53 -4.49
CA SER A 314 25.50 -11.83 -4.14
C SER A 314 25.63 -12.13 -2.64
N VAL A 315 26.58 -13.01 -2.31
CA VAL A 315 26.90 -13.40 -0.95
C VAL A 315 28.41 -13.39 -0.74
N PRO A 316 28.93 -13.35 0.49
CA PRO A 316 30.38 -13.42 0.73
C PRO A 316 31.02 -14.62 0.04
N SER A 317 32.15 -14.41 -0.65
CA SER A 317 32.81 -15.43 -1.46
C SER A 317 33.31 -16.67 -0.67
N LYS A 318 33.51 -16.51 0.64
CA LYS A 318 33.81 -17.64 1.54
C LYS A 318 32.71 -18.71 1.61
N LEU A 319 31.49 -18.38 1.15
CA LEU A 319 30.34 -19.27 1.17
C LEU A 319 30.17 -20.09 -0.12
N ILE A 320 31.02 -19.88 -1.13
CA ILE A 320 30.97 -20.60 -2.41
C ILE A 320 30.96 -22.11 -2.21
N GLY A 321 30.04 -22.81 -2.88
CA GLY A 321 29.89 -24.25 -2.81
C GLY A 321 28.98 -24.74 -1.68
N SER A 322 28.72 -23.93 -0.66
CA SER A 322 27.87 -24.28 0.48
C SER A 322 26.41 -24.43 0.10
N ARG A 323 25.70 -25.31 0.82
CA ARG A 323 24.23 -25.38 0.86
C ARG A 323 23.77 -24.72 2.14
N LEU A 324 23.00 -23.64 1.99
CA LEU A 324 22.56 -22.80 3.11
C LEU A 324 21.04 -22.82 3.21
N ARG A 325 20.56 -22.64 4.41
CA ARG A 325 19.16 -22.42 4.69
C ARG A 325 18.87 -20.92 4.56
N ALA A 326 17.94 -20.54 3.68
CA ALA A 326 17.48 -19.18 3.49
C ALA A 326 16.12 -18.99 4.15
N ARG A 327 16.02 -18.17 5.15
CA ARG A 327 14.77 -17.67 5.71
C ARG A 327 14.40 -16.37 5.02
N ILE A 328 13.26 -16.38 4.39
CA ILE A 328 12.76 -15.28 3.57
C ILE A 328 11.68 -14.56 4.36
N TYR A 329 11.98 -13.34 4.78
CA TYR A 329 11.06 -12.40 5.43
C TYR A 329 10.46 -11.44 4.39
N GLU A 330 9.50 -10.62 4.75
CA GLU A 330 8.90 -9.59 3.86
C GLU A 330 9.92 -8.54 3.40
N THR A 331 10.94 -8.26 4.21
CA THR A 331 11.92 -7.18 3.95
C THR A 331 13.31 -7.67 3.61
N HIS A 332 13.69 -8.87 4.06
CA HIS A 332 15.07 -9.36 4.00
C HIS A 332 15.13 -10.88 3.93
N ILE A 333 16.31 -11.39 3.60
CA ILE A 333 16.64 -12.81 3.58
C ILE A 333 17.76 -13.04 4.58
N VAL A 334 17.60 -14.01 5.46
CA VAL A 334 18.64 -14.45 6.39
C VAL A 334 19.20 -15.80 5.93
N LEU A 335 20.51 -15.86 5.70
CA LEU A 335 21.21 -17.09 5.33
C LEU A 335 21.82 -17.73 6.58
N LEU A 336 21.53 -19.02 6.78
CA LEU A 336 21.99 -19.77 7.94
C LEU A 336 22.71 -21.05 7.53
N ASP A 337 23.70 -21.41 8.33
CA ASP A 337 24.26 -22.77 8.40
C ASP A 337 23.98 -23.32 9.81
N GLY A 338 23.14 -24.35 9.90
CA GLY A 338 22.58 -24.76 11.17
C GLY A 338 21.78 -23.65 11.85
N LEU A 339 22.27 -23.16 12.99
CA LEU A 339 21.68 -22.03 13.76
C LEU A 339 22.48 -20.72 13.60
N VAL A 340 23.60 -20.77 12.88
CA VAL A 340 24.49 -19.62 12.73
C VAL A 340 24.04 -18.74 11.57
N VAL A 341 23.79 -17.47 11.85
CA VAL A 341 23.50 -16.46 10.80
C VAL A 341 24.81 -16.09 10.09
N LEU A 342 24.85 -16.29 8.77
CA LEU A 342 26.03 -16.03 7.95
C LEU A 342 25.94 -14.72 7.16
N ALA A 343 24.74 -14.33 6.75
CA ALA A 343 24.50 -13.09 6.02
C ALA A 343 23.02 -12.70 6.11
N GLU A 344 22.77 -11.41 6.03
CA GLU A 344 21.46 -10.81 5.86
C GLU A 344 21.47 -9.99 4.57
N LEU A 345 20.44 -10.19 3.72
CA LEU A 345 20.35 -9.58 2.39
C LEU A 345 19.01 -8.87 2.25
N PRO A 346 18.93 -7.67 1.64
CA PRO A 346 17.66 -6.99 1.43
C PRO A 346 16.81 -7.76 0.42
N LEU A 347 15.56 -8.11 0.76
CA LEU A 347 14.65 -8.68 -0.22
C LEU A 347 14.17 -7.59 -1.18
N ARG A 348 14.39 -7.78 -2.47
CA ARG A 348 13.89 -6.90 -3.53
C ARG A 348 12.76 -7.60 -4.29
N GLY A 349 11.67 -6.89 -4.52
CA GLY A 349 10.59 -7.35 -5.39
C GLY A 349 10.98 -7.20 -6.87
N GLY A 350 10.37 -8.05 -7.72
CA GLY A 350 10.57 -8.03 -9.18
C GLY A 350 10.54 -9.44 -9.77
N ASP A 351 10.22 -9.54 -11.06
CA ASP A 351 10.13 -10.85 -11.73
C ASP A 351 11.49 -11.44 -12.09
N ARG A 352 12.48 -10.61 -12.31
CA ARG A 352 13.88 -11.02 -12.62
C ARG A 352 14.81 -9.85 -12.33
N GLY A 353 15.98 -10.15 -11.78
CA GLY A 353 17.01 -9.15 -11.52
C GLY A 353 18.15 -9.67 -10.67
N ALA A 354 19.08 -8.80 -10.31
CA ALA A 354 20.16 -9.13 -9.40
C ALA A 354 20.35 -8.01 -8.36
N VAL A 355 20.63 -8.40 -7.13
CA VAL A 355 21.05 -7.53 -6.04
C VAL A 355 22.49 -7.91 -5.71
N ILE A 356 23.40 -7.10 -6.17
CA ILE A 356 24.84 -7.36 -6.06
C ILE A 356 25.44 -6.33 -5.12
N ASP A 357 26.00 -6.80 -4.02
CA ASP A 357 26.86 -6.00 -3.16
C ASP A 357 28.31 -6.18 -3.63
N PHE A 358 28.92 -5.08 -4.11
CA PHE A 358 30.29 -5.08 -4.63
C PHE A 358 31.30 -5.60 -3.61
N ARG A 359 31.07 -5.43 -2.31
CA ARG A 359 31.93 -5.91 -1.21
C ARG A 359 32.13 -7.42 -1.23
N HIS A 360 31.19 -8.17 -1.80
CA HIS A 360 31.29 -9.63 -1.88
C HIS A 360 32.31 -10.10 -2.94
N VAL A 361 32.56 -9.28 -3.96
CA VAL A 361 33.35 -9.68 -5.15
C VAL A 361 34.57 -8.81 -5.41
N ILE A 362 34.65 -7.61 -4.85
CA ILE A 362 35.68 -6.59 -5.17
C ILE A 362 37.10 -7.12 -4.98
N LYS A 363 37.40 -7.87 -3.90
CA LYS A 363 38.72 -8.47 -3.64
C LYS A 363 39.20 -9.36 -4.79
N TRP A 364 38.29 -9.99 -5.51
CA TRP A 364 38.59 -10.86 -6.63
C TRP A 364 38.71 -10.09 -7.94
N LEU A 365 37.92 -9.02 -8.12
CA LEU A 365 38.03 -8.12 -9.25
C LEU A 365 39.35 -7.36 -9.24
N VAL A 366 39.82 -6.87 -8.10
CA VAL A 366 41.14 -6.24 -7.95
C VAL A 366 42.27 -7.21 -8.31
N ARG A 367 42.15 -8.49 -7.98
CA ARG A 367 43.12 -9.53 -8.36
C ARG A 367 43.06 -9.92 -9.85
N LYS A 368 41.93 -9.71 -10.50
CA LYS A 368 41.64 -10.07 -11.89
C LYS A 368 40.95 -8.91 -12.60
N PRO A 369 41.58 -7.74 -12.75
CA PRO A 369 40.91 -6.54 -13.24
C PRO A 369 40.38 -6.69 -14.66
N GLY A 370 41.02 -7.48 -15.52
CA GLY A 370 40.52 -7.76 -16.85
C GLY A 370 39.15 -8.47 -16.91
N ALA A 371 38.64 -8.97 -15.77
CA ALA A 371 37.32 -9.53 -15.74
C ALA A 371 36.23 -8.46 -15.54
N PHE A 372 36.60 -7.22 -15.22
CA PHE A 372 35.63 -6.17 -14.88
C PHE A 372 34.86 -5.67 -16.12
N ALA A 373 35.55 -5.52 -17.27
CA ALA A 373 34.94 -5.05 -18.51
C ALA A 373 33.73 -5.92 -18.93
N GLU A 374 33.87 -7.25 -18.85
CA GLU A 374 32.83 -8.23 -19.23
C GLU A 374 32.02 -8.74 -18.02
N TYR A 375 32.14 -8.11 -16.85
CA TYR A 375 31.42 -8.57 -15.68
C TYR A 375 29.90 -8.35 -15.85
N ARG A 376 29.15 -9.43 -15.82
CA ARG A 376 27.68 -9.41 -16.04
C ARG A 376 26.93 -8.38 -15.22
N TRP A 377 27.40 -8.10 -14.01
CA TRP A 377 26.78 -7.16 -13.08
C TRP A 377 27.66 -5.92 -12.84
N ARG A 378 28.37 -5.50 -13.88
CA ARG A 378 29.28 -4.34 -13.86
C ARG A 378 28.55 -3.08 -13.37
N GLU A 379 27.31 -2.86 -13.79
CA GLU A 379 26.52 -1.68 -13.37
C GLU A 379 26.27 -1.65 -11.86
N ALA A 380 26.17 -2.79 -11.19
CA ALA A 380 26.07 -2.86 -9.73
C ALA A 380 27.39 -2.52 -9.00
N MET A 381 28.50 -2.36 -9.73
CA MET A 381 29.78 -1.90 -9.18
C MET A 381 29.86 -0.37 -9.11
N PHE A 382 28.85 0.36 -9.53
CA PHE A 382 28.72 1.80 -9.41
C PHE A 382 27.63 2.13 -8.35
N PRO A 383 27.98 2.24 -7.05
CA PRO A 383 27.00 2.42 -5.98
C PRO A 383 26.19 3.71 -6.10
N SER A 384 26.74 4.75 -6.71
CA SER A 384 26.08 6.03 -6.96
C SER A 384 26.59 6.71 -8.22
N LEU A 385 26.00 7.88 -8.55
CA LEU A 385 26.45 8.73 -9.66
C LEU A 385 27.87 9.26 -9.47
N VAL A 386 28.32 9.49 -8.25
CA VAL A 386 29.70 9.91 -7.94
C VAL A 386 30.70 8.85 -8.41
N TRP A 387 30.41 7.58 -8.11
CA TRP A 387 31.26 6.46 -8.55
C TRP A 387 31.28 6.30 -10.07
N ARG A 388 30.14 6.53 -10.71
CA ARG A 388 30.10 6.53 -12.18
C ARG A 388 30.93 7.68 -12.77
N ALA A 389 30.78 8.89 -12.21
CA ALA A 389 31.56 10.05 -12.63
C ALA A 389 33.07 9.86 -12.42
N ALA A 390 33.49 9.21 -11.33
CA ALA A 390 34.86 8.85 -11.06
C ALA A 390 35.41 7.90 -12.12
N TYR A 391 34.67 6.86 -12.45
CA TYR A 391 35.07 5.94 -13.52
C TYR A 391 35.15 6.62 -14.88
N ASP A 392 34.15 7.42 -15.26
CA ASP A 392 34.14 8.18 -16.51
C ASP A 392 35.31 9.20 -16.60
N HIS A 393 35.72 9.78 -15.45
CA HIS A 393 36.91 10.62 -15.37
C HIS A 393 38.17 9.82 -15.63
N LEU A 394 38.34 8.64 -15.04
CA LEU A 394 39.48 7.76 -15.25
C LEU A 394 39.59 7.31 -16.72
N CYS A 395 38.49 6.94 -17.35
CA CYS A 395 38.45 6.56 -18.76
C CYS A 395 38.79 7.69 -19.71
N ARG A 396 38.62 8.96 -19.34
CA ARG A 396 39.07 10.10 -20.16
C ARG A 396 40.56 10.36 -20.10
N HIS A 397 41.24 9.93 -19.03
CA HIS A 397 42.66 10.24 -18.79
C HIS A 397 43.56 9.01 -18.90
N HIS A 398 43.02 7.82 -18.97
CA HIS A 398 43.75 6.55 -19.06
C HIS A 398 43.11 5.62 -20.08
N ASP A 399 43.88 4.65 -20.57
CA ASP A 399 43.32 3.52 -21.30
C ASP A 399 42.39 2.69 -20.43
N GLU A 400 41.43 1.99 -21.05
CA GLU A 400 40.32 1.32 -20.38
C GLU A 400 40.82 0.32 -19.32
N GLY A 401 41.86 -0.48 -19.63
CA GLY A 401 42.39 -1.45 -18.68
C GLY A 401 43.01 -0.81 -17.44
N LYS A 402 43.68 0.35 -17.58
CA LYS A 402 44.25 1.10 -16.45
C LYS A 402 43.17 1.83 -15.66
N ALA A 403 42.15 2.36 -16.32
CA ALA A 403 40.98 2.97 -15.67
C ALA A 403 40.27 1.94 -14.80
N ASP A 404 40.08 0.71 -15.30
CA ASP A 404 39.49 -0.39 -14.54
C ASP A 404 40.25 -0.68 -13.25
N VAL A 405 41.62 -0.80 -13.36
CA VAL A 405 42.47 -1.06 -12.19
C VAL A 405 42.32 0.04 -11.14
N LEU A 406 42.50 1.31 -11.55
CA LEU A 406 42.44 2.46 -10.64
C LEU A 406 41.07 2.56 -9.97
N TYR A 407 40.01 2.34 -10.73
CA TYR A 407 38.63 2.34 -10.21
C TYR A 407 38.41 1.25 -9.16
N LEU A 408 38.79 0.02 -9.48
CA LEU A 408 38.63 -1.13 -8.58
C LEU A 408 39.41 -0.97 -7.28
N GLU A 409 40.60 -0.34 -7.33
CA GLU A 409 41.38 -0.03 -6.12
C GLU A 409 40.66 0.97 -5.20
N ILE A 410 40.07 2.04 -5.78
CA ILE A 410 39.27 3.00 -4.99
C ILE A 410 38.03 2.31 -4.39
N LEU A 411 37.35 1.50 -5.19
CA LEU A 411 36.17 0.76 -4.74
C LEU A 411 36.53 -0.27 -3.66
N GLN A 412 37.72 -0.90 -3.73
CA GLN A 412 38.24 -1.77 -2.67
C GLN A 412 38.46 -0.97 -1.38
N LEU A 413 39.04 0.23 -1.47
CA LEU A 413 39.24 1.11 -0.34
C LEU A 413 37.88 1.47 0.34
N ALA A 414 36.85 1.72 -0.47
CA ALA A 414 35.50 1.95 0.04
C ALA A 414 34.90 0.74 0.74
N ALA A 415 35.20 -0.48 0.27
CA ALA A 415 34.78 -1.71 0.94
C ALA A 415 35.47 -1.90 2.31
N ASP A 416 36.71 -1.47 2.44
CA ASP A 416 37.52 -1.64 3.66
C ASP A 416 37.31 -0.50 4.68
N ARG A 417 37.04 0.74 4.22
CA ARG A 417 36.98 1.96 5.07
C ARG A 417 35.59 2.56 5.22
N GLY A 418 34.62 2.12 4.43
CA GLY A 418 33.25 2.61 4.44
C GLY A 418 32.88 3.44 3.19
N LEU A 419 31.78 3.03 2.55
CA LEU A 419 31.36 3.57 1.27
C LEU A 419 31.13 5.09 1.32
N GLY A 420 30.33 5.58 2.27
CA GLY A 420 29.96 7.01 2.32
C GLY A 420 31.14 7.95 2.56
N MET A 421 32.12 7.54 3.40
CA MET A 421 33.30 8.32 3.66
C MET A 421 34.16 8.45 2.39
N VAL A 422 34.46 7.33 1.74
CA VAL A 422 35.27 7.32 0.52
C VAL A 422 34.57 8.04 -0.63
N GLU A 423 33.25 7.91 -0.72
CA GLU A 423 32.44 8.62 -1.73
C GLU A 423 32.58 10.14 -1.61
N ASN A 424 32.46 10.68 -0.38
CA ASN A 424 32.64 12.12 -0.14
C ASN A 424 34.04 12.60 -0.55
N LEU A 425 35.08 11.82 -0.28
CA LEU A 425 36.45 12.16 -0.69
C LEU A 425 36.65 12.10 -2.22
N VAL A 426 36.07 11.10 -2.86
CA VAL A 426 36.05 10.98 -4.32
C VAL A 426 35.33 12.17 -4.97
N GLU A 427 34.20 12.59 -4.40
CA GLU A 427 33.47 13.77 -4.88
C GLU A 427 34.31 15.05 -4.73
N GLN A 428 34.98 15.24 -3.60
CA GLN A 428 35.91 16.38 -3.41
C GLN A 428 37.03 16.38 -4.44
N LEU A 429 37.64 15.23 -4.72
CA LEU A 429 38.69 15.11 -5.73
C LEU A 429 38.18 15.43 -7.14
N LEU A 430 36.96 15.01 -7.49
CA LEU A 430 36.33 15.29 -8.78
C LEU A 430 36.03 16.79 -8.97
N LEU A 431 35.71 17.51 -7.89
CA LEU A 431 35.42 18.94 -7.90
C LEU A 431 36.70 19.82 -7.86
N ALA A 432 37.85 19.24 -7.62
CA ALA A 432 39.13 19.98 -7.57
C ALA A 432 39.49 20.61 -8.93
N PRO A 433 40.22 21.75 -8.98
CA PRO A 433 40.62 22.41 -10.22
C PRO A 433 41.45 21.54 -11.16
N LYS A 434 42.17 20.57 -10.62
CA LYS A 434 42.91 19.54 -11.35
C LYS A 434 42.59 18.20 -10.71
N PRO A 435 41.52 17.53 -11.15
CA PRO A 435 41.10 16.28 -10.55
C PRO A 435 42.17 15.20 -10.72
N VAL A 436 42.60 14.60 -9.61
CA VAL A 436 43.47 13.41 -9.59
C VAL A 436 42.72 12.35 -8.76
N VAL A 437 42.12 11.40 -9.45
CA VAL A 437 41.27 10.38 -8.83
C VAL A 437 42.02 9.06 -8.84
N ASN A 438 42.60 8.68 -7.70
CA ASN A 438 43.23 7.37 -7.50
C ASN A 438 43.19 6.96 -6.03
N ALA A 439 43.45 5.71 -5.75
CA ALA A 439 43.36 5.16 -4.38
C ALA A 439 44.40 5.80 -3.42
N ALA A 440 45.55 6.22 -3.90
CA ALA A 440 46.58 6.84 -3.08
C ALA A 440 46.17 8.23 -2.59
N GLU A 441 45.60 9.06 -3.44
CA GLU A 441 45.07 10.39 -3.10
C GLU A 441 43.88 10.28 -2.13
N VAL A 442 42.94 9.35 -2.42
CA VAL A 442 41.83 9.10 -1.52
C VAL A 442 42.30 8.64 -0.14
N LEU A 443 43.32 7.75 -0.10
CA LEU A 443 43.89 7.27 1.14
C LEU A 443 44.60 8.39 1.91
N ALA A 444 45.35 9.25 1.22
CA ALA A 444 46.01 10.40 1.86
C ALA A 444 45.01 11.35 2.52
N LEU A 445 43.93 11.71 1.81
CA LEU A 445 42.85 12.53 2.38
C LEU A 445 42.14 11.84 3.55
N LEU A 446 41.95 10.55 3.48
CA LEU A 446 41.32 9.76 4.51
C LEU A 446 42.14 9.75 5.79
N LEU A 447 43.45 9.55 5.70
CA LEU A 447 44.36 9.61 6.85
C LEU A 447 44.40 10.99 7.47
N THR A 448 44.44 12.07 6.66
CA THR A 448 44.35 13.45 7.16
C THR A 448 43.04 13.67 7.95
N TYR A 449 41.92 13.20 7.45
CA TYR A 449 40.61 13.30 8.10
C TYR A 449 40.55 12.49 9.42
N GLU A 450 41.12 11.27 9.43
CA GLU A 450 41.22 10.44 10.64
C GLU A 450 42.05 11.13 11.73
N ASP A 451 43.19 11.77 11.35
CA ASP A 451 44.05 12.52 12.26
C ASP A 451 43.34 13.76 12.83
N GLU A 452 42.62 14.52 12.00
CA GLU A 452 41.81 15.66 12.44
C GLU A 452 40.69 15.24 13.38
N LEU A 453 40.04 14.12 13.10
CA LEU A 453 38.97 13.57 13.93
C LEU A 453 39.52 13.08 15.28
N ALA A 454 40.67 12.46 15.30
CA ALA A 454 41.37 12.04 16.53
C ALA A 454 41.75 13.26 17.40
N ALA A 455 42.34 14.29 16.79
CA ALA A 455 42.67 15.54 17.46
C ALA A 455 41.44 16.29 17.98
N PHE A 456 40.30 16.20 17.30
CA PHE A 456 39.03 16.76 17.76
C PHE A 456 38.49 16.00 18.98
N ARG A 457 38.52 14.67 18.95
CA ARG A 457 38.11 13.81 20.07
C ARG A 457 38.97 14.00 21.29
N GLU A 458 40.28 14.15 21.12
CA GLU A 458 41.21 14.45 22.24
C GLU A 458 40.87 15.82 22.86
N ARG A 459 40.58 16.83 22.06
CA ARG A 459 40.16 18.16 22.56
C ARG A 459 38.84 18.12 23.31
N GLN A 460 37.88 17.28 22.90
CA GLN A 460 36.61 17.09 23.63
C GLN A 460 36.75 16.23 24.88
N ALA A 461 37.74 15.32 24.90
CA ALA A 461 38.03 14.46 26.06
C ALA A 461 38.89 15.15 27.13
N MET A 462 39.43 16.35 26.86
CA MET A 462 40.09 17.14 27.90
C MET A 462 39.08 17.44 29.02
N PRO A 463 39.34 17.01 30.28
CA PRO A 463 38.47 17.33 31.39
C PRO A 463 38.44 18.88 31.53
N VAL A 464 37.25 19.46 31.40
CA VAL A 464 37.04 20.86 31.74
C VAL A 464 37.38 20.98 33.24
N SER A 465 38.47 21.67 33.55
CA SER A 465 38.85 21.94 34.96
C SER A 465 37.73 22.81 35.57
N LEU A 466 37.15 22.33 36.68
CA LEU A 466 36.17 23.14 37.44
C LEU A 466 36.77 24.46 37.90
N GLU A 467 38.10 24.56 38.01
CA GLU A 467 38.84 25.79 38.36
C GLU A 467 38.73 26.88 37.24
N ASP A 468 38.64 26.48 35.95
CA ASP A 468 38.40 27.41 34.84
C ASP A 468 36.99 27.97 34.85
N TYR A 469 36.01 27.23 35.36
CA TYR A 469 34.62 27.67 35.55
C TYR A 469 34.49 28.68 36.69
N ASP A 470 35.26 28.47 37.80
CA ASP A 470 35.25 29.40 38.93
C ASP A 470 35.90 30.76 38.58
N GLN A 471 36.88 30.79 37.66
CA GLN A 471 37.47 32.03 37.17
C GLN A 471 36.47 32.85 36.30
N LEU A 472 35.56 32.19 35.57
CA LEU A 472 34.51 32.89 34.81
C LEU A 472 33.39 33.43 35.70
N LEU A 473 33.17 32.86 36.88
CA LEU A 473 32.16 33.31 37.84
C LEU A 473 32.72 34.35 38.83
N GLY A 474 34.06 34.47 38.97
CA GLY A 474 34.73 35.40 39.87
C GLY A 474 34.98 36.82 39.33
N GLY A 475 34.53 37.13 38.13
CA GLY A 475 34.75 38.40 37.44
C GLY A 475 33.66 39.47 37.59
N SER A 476 32.98 39.53 38.74
CA SER A 476 32.02 40.60 39.03
C SER A 476 32.19 41.08 40.48
N GLN A 477 33.11 41.99 40.70
CA GLN A 477 33.07 42.96 41.80
C GLN A 477 33.17 44.36 41.20
#